data_e50ec5e45fb0aa03a3529d8a726c60de
#
_entry.id   e50ec5e45fb0aa03a3529d8a726c60de
#
_cell.length_a   1.000
_cell.length_b   1.000
_cell.length_c   1.000
_cell.angle_alpha   90.00
_cell.angle_beta   90.00
_cell.angle_gamma   90.00
#
_symmetry.space_group_name_H-M   'P 1'
#
loop_
_entity.id
_entity.type
_entity.pdbx_description
1 polymer ?
#
loop_
_entity_poly.entity_id
_entity_poly.type
_entity_poly.pdbx_seq_one_letter_code
_entity_poly.pdbx_strand_id
1 'polypeptide(L)'
;MSGRGEISALSGAARPDCAVITNIGWCHIENLGTRENILAAKLEILDGMDANAPLIVCGDDEYLGKLTAEQTGSRKLLKYGFGAKNDIRAEGVRHINGGEEFVLAYGGKQYPAKIPTVGEHHILNALAAFAVGLEFGMEADAIVSAFMSYEGSGMRQRIEKRGDVTVILDCYNASPTSMKSALSVLSTLGGRKLAVLGDMLELGEWSRELHAGLAELSGLADEFYLYGSEMAALRDELVKKGVPVTHSENKEELTALLLKNIKSGDAILFKGSRGMKMEEIAEKTGDDR
;
A
#
# COMPACT_ATOMS: atom_id res chain seq x y z
N MET A 1 -1.72 -0.03 15.69
CA MET A 1 -1.19 0.71 16.85
C MET A 1 -1.69 2.13 16.77
N SER A 2 -2.14 2.66 17.88
CA SER A 2 -2.58 4.07 17.94
C SER A 2 -1.67 4.91 18.84
N GLY A 3 -0.83 4.28 19.68
CA GLY A 3 0.05 4.95 20.62
C GLY A 3 1.35 4.19 20.90
N ARG A 4 2.22 4.86 21.66
CA ARG A 4 3.45 4.29 22.19
C ARG A 4 3.14 3.24 23.26
N GLY A 5 3.96 2.21 23.36
CA GLY A 5 3.83 1.11 24.31
C GLY A 5 2.91 -0.03 23.88
N GLU A 6 2.05 0.18 22.87
CA GLU A 6 1.13 -0.85 22.40
C GLU A 6 1.87 -2.02 21.74
N ILE A 7 2.84 -1.73 20.87
CA ILE A 7 3.64 -2.78 20.21
C ILE A 7 4.56 -3.45 21.20
N SER A 8 5.14 -2.72 22.17
CA SER A 8 5.95 -3.28 23.25
C SER A 8 5.18 -4.35 24.04
N ALA A 9 3.95 -4.02 24.46
CA ALA A 9 3.10 -4.96 25.18
C ALA A 9 2.77 -6.22 24.36
N LEU A 10 2.40 -6.04 23.08
CA LEU A 10 2.10 -7.15 22.17
C LEU A 10 3.34 -8.00 21.86
N SER A 11 4.48 -7.36 21.63
CA SER A 11 5.75 -8.05 21.40
C SER A 11 6.19 -8.86 22.62
N GLY A 12 6.09 -8.29 23.82
CA GLY A 12 6.38 -8.99 25.07
C GLY A 12 5.53 -10.23 25.27
N ALA A 13 4.27 -10.20 24.85
CA ALA A 13 3.37 -11.36 24.91
C ALA A 13 3.67 -12.39 23.80
N ALA A 14 3.92 -11.94 22.56
CA ALA A 14 4.15 -12.81 21.40
C ALA A 14 5.54 -13.41 21.36
N ARG A 15 6.56 -12.71 21.88
CA ARG A 15 7.99 -13.09 21.82
C ARG A 15 8.41 -13.52 20.41
N PRO A 16 8.40 -12.60 19.42
CA PRO A 16 8.63 -12.97 18.04
C PRO A 16 10.06 -13.50 17.81
N ASP A 17 10.17 -14.59 17.05
CA ASP A 17 11.46 -15.15 16.60
C ASP A 17 12.04 -14.39 15.41
N CYS A 18 11.23 -13.57 14.75
CA CYS A 18 11.61 -12.70 13.63
C CYS A 18 10.63 -11.53 13.55
N ALA A 19 11.11 -10.34 13.21
CA ALA A 19 10.24 -9.20 12.97
C ALA A 19 10.42 -8.62 11.57
N VAL A 20 9.31 -8.08 11.02
CA VAL A 20 9.31 -7.35 9.76
C VAL A 20 8.68 -5.97 9.96
N ILE A 21 9.40 -4.92 9.54
CA ILE A 21 8.84 -3.57 9.44
C ILE A 21 8.89 -3.15 7.96
N THR A 22 7.71 -2.99 7.36
CA THR A 22 7.60 -2.79 5.91
C THR A 22 7.80 -1.35 5.46
N ASN A 23 7.35 -0.38 6.25
CA ASN A 23 7.50 1.04 5.94
C ASN A 23 7.22 1.91 7.17
N ILE A 24 7.65 3.18 7.09
CA ILE A 24 7.30 4.27 8.01
C ILE A 24 6.52 5.31 7.22
N GLY A 25 5.22 5.08 7.07
CA GLY A 25 4.30 5.99 6.38
C GLY A 25 3.68 7.04 7.31
N TRP A 26 2.52 7.54 6.90
CA TRP A 26 1.74 8.56 7.60
C TRP A 26 0.60 7.98 8.45
N CYS A 27 0.41 6.64 8.46
CA CYS A 27 -0.64 6.02 9.26
C CYS A 27 -0.45 6.32 10.75
N HIS A 28 -1.54 6.70 11.42
CA HIS A 28 -1.58 7.02 12.86
C HIS A 28 -0.77 8.28 13.27
N ILE A 29 -0.45 9.16 12.30
CA ILE A 29 0.34 10.38 12.55
C ILE A 29 -0.42 11.34 13.50
N GLU A 30 -1.75 11.36 13.48
CA GLU A 30 -2.59 12.13 14.38
C GLU A 30 -2.24 11.89 15.86
N ASN A 31 -2.01 10.63 16.23
CA ASN A 31 -1.72 10.24 17.62
C ASN A 31 -0.23 10.30 17.97
N LEU A 32 0.64 10.04 16.99
CA LEU A 32 2.09 9.94 17.20
C LEU A 32 2.83 11.24 16.85
N GLY A 33 2.20 12.15 16.13
CA GLY A 33 2.68 13.50 15.82
C GLY A 33 3.71 13.55 14.70
N THR A 34 4.74 12.68 14.70
CA THR A 34 5.81 12.69 13.70
C THR A 34 6.13 11.30 13.17
N ARG A 35 6.77 11.22 11.99
CA ARG A 35 7.22 9.94 11.41
C ARG A 35 8.34 9.30 12.23
N GLU A 36 9.17 10.08 12.90
CA GLU A 36 10.17 9.60 13.86
C GLU A 36 9.51 8.89 15.05
N ASN A 37 8.40 9.42 15.54
CA ASN A 37 7.63 8.76 16.60
C ASN A 37 6.96 7.48 16.10
N ILE A 38 6.49 7.44 14.84
CA ILE A 38 5.97 6.23 14.21
C ILE A 38 7.09 5.18 14.10
N LEU A 39 8.29 5.55 13.68
CA LEU A 39 9.45 4.66 13.67
C LEU A 39 9.72 4.12 15.07
N ALA A 40 9.82 5.00 16.05
CA ALA A 40 10.11 4.59 17.42
C ALA A 40 9.02 3.67 18.01
N ALA A 41 7.74 3.93 17.70
CA ALA A 41 6.64 3.03 18.10
C ALA A 41 6.70 1.67 17.40
N LYS A 42 7.06 1.61 16.11
CA LYS A 42 7.22 0.33 15.40
C LYS A 42 8.44 -0.45 15.87
N LEU A 43 9.52 0.23 16.27
CA LEU A 43 10.71 -0.42 16.84
C LEU A 43 10.46 -1.04 18.23
N GLU A 44 9.38 -0.69 18.93
CA GLU A 44 8.94 -1.38 20.15
C GLU A 44 8.72 -2.90 19.96
N ILE A 45 8.60 -3.37 18.68
CA ILE A 45 8.55 -4.82 18.42
C ILE A 45 9.80 -5.55 18.92
N LEU A 46 10.93 -4.85 19.01
CA LEU A 46 12.19 -5.40 19.48
C LEU A 46 12.19 -5.72 20.99
N ASP A 47 11.29 -5.11 21.78
CA ASP A 47 11.26 -5.25 23.24
C ASP A 47 10.95 -6.68 23.68
N GLY A 48 10.14 -7.42 22.91
CA GLY A 48 9.79 -8.82 23.20
C GLY A 48 10.64 -9.86 22.46
N MET A 49 11.57 -9.41 21.60
CA MET A 49 12.39 -10.32 20.77
C MET A 49 13.68 -10.72 21.49
N ASP A 50 14.15 -11.96 21.24
CA ASP A 50 15.52 -12.35 21.56
C ASP A 50 16.54 -11.45 20.90
N ALA A 51 17.68 -11.21 21.59
CA ALA A 51 18.73 -10.36 21.08
C ALA A 51 19.36 -10.84 19.75
N ASN A 52 19.24 -12.14 19.45
CA ASN A 52 19.74 -12.75 18.22
C ASN A 52 18.66 -12.86 17.11
N ALA A 53 17.38 -12.58 17.44
CA ALA A 53 16.30 -12.66 16.49
C ALA A 53 16.46 -11.59 15.39
N PRO A 54 16.28 -11.94 14.08
CA PRO A 54 16.50 -11.03 12.99
C PRO A 54 15.39 -9.97 12.88
N LEU A 55 15.79 -8.77 12.45
CA LEU A 55 14.91 -7.71 12.01
C LEU A 55 15.02 -7.56 10.50
N ILE A 56 13.89 -7.65 9.82
CA ILE A 56 13.77 -7.50 8.36
C ILE A 56 13.07 -6.18 8.05
N VAL A 57 13.65 -5.36 7.19
CA VAL A 57 13.12 -4.02 6.89
C VAL A 57 13.19 -3.69 5.40
N CYS A 58 12.27 -2.86 4.93
CA CYS A 58 12.39 -2.24 3.62
C CYS A 58 13.51 -1.20 3.65
N GLY A 59 14.62 -1.49 2.97
CA GLY A 59 15.79 -0.59 2.96
C GLY A 59 15.60 0.61 2.03
N ASP A 60 14.57 0.63 1.20
CA ASP A 60 14.21 1.77 0.37
C ASP A 60 13.32 2.78 1.13
N ASP A 61 12.81 2.41 2.29
CA ASP A 61 12.09 3.35 3.15
C ASP A 61 13.08 4.36 3.76
N GLU A 62 12.68 5.62 3.74
CA GLU A 62 13.52 6.75 4.15
C GLU A 62 14.08 6.62 5.59
N TYR A 63 13.29 6.04 6.50
CA TYR A 63 13.65 5.86 7.91
C TYR A 63 14.31 4.50 8.16
N LEU A 64 13.73 3.43 7.64
CA LEU A 64 14.21 2.07 7.86
C LEU A 64 15.57 1.84 7.18
N GLY A 65 15.80 2.43 6.00
CA GLY A 65 17.08 2.35 5.31
C GLY A 65 18.26 2.94 6.10
N LYS A 66 17.97 3.87 7.03
CA LYS A 66 18.97 4.56 7.88
C LYS A 66 19.14 3.93 9.27
N LEU A 67 18.46 2.81 9.57
CA LEU A 67 18.58 2.15 10.87
C LEU A 67 20.02 1.78 11.18
N THR A 68 20.44 2.05 12.42
CA THR A 68 21.79 1.78 12.94
C THR A 68 21.79 0.57 13.88
N ALA A 69 22.98 -0.01 14.12
CA ALA A 69 23.16 -1.08 15.09
C ALA A 69 22.73 -0.69 16.52
N GLU A 70 22.88 0.57 16.90
CA GLU A 70 22.43 1.09 18.19
C GLU A 70 20.91 0.99 18.31
N GLN A 71 20.17 1.41 17.28
CA GLN A 71 18.69 1.35 17.27
C GLN A 71 18.14 -0.07 17.21
N THR A 72 18.88 -1.02 16.68
CA THR A 72 18.45 -2.42 16.51
C THR A 72 19.03 -3.36 17.58
N GLY A 73 19.82 -2.84 18.53
CA GLY A 73 20.48 -3.66 19.56
C GLY A 73 21.49 -4.65 18.99
N SER A 74 22.16 -4.30 17.88
CA SER A 74 23.12 -5.13 17.14
C SER A 74 22.53 -6.46 16.60
N ARG A 75 21.21 -6.54 16.45
CA ARG A 75 20.55 -7.70 15.83
C ARG A 75 20.95 -7.84 14.37
N LYS A 76 20.82 -9.05 13.84
CA LYS A 76 20.89 -9.27 12.39
C LYS A 76 19.83 -8.42 11.69
N LEU A 77 20.25 -7.46 10.88
CA LEU A 77 19.40 -6.58 10.10
C LEU A 77 19.47 -7.01 8.63
N LEU A 78 18.33 -7.46 8.08
CA LEU A 78 18.20 -7.77 6.66
C LEU A 78 17.39 -6.68 5.97
N LYS A 79 17.94 -6.09 4.93
CA LYS A 79 17.32 -5.05 4.14
C LYS A 79 16.86 -5.61 2.79
N TYR A 80 15.61 -5.31 2.44
CA TYR A 80 15.06 -5.67 1.13
C TYR A 80 14.51 -4.44 0.40
N GLY A 81 14.48 -4.50 -0.93
CA GLY A 81 13.94 -3.43 -1.77
C GLY A 81 14.45 -3.47 -3.20
N PHE A 82 14.33 -2.36 -3.91
CA PHE A 82 14.83 -2.19 -5.28
C PHE A 82 16.27 -1.62 -5.30
N GLY A 83 16.62 -0.84 -4.27
CA GLY A 83 17.91 -0.16 -4.19
C GLY A 83 19.09 -1.11 -4.08
N ALA A 84 20.20 -0.77 -4.75
CA ALA A 84 21.40 -1.61 -4.86
C ALA A 84 22.09 -1.93 -3.50
N LYS A 85 21.75 -1.18 -2.45
CA LYS A 85 22.32 -1.37 -1.09
C LYS A 85 21.57 -2.41 -0.26
N ASN A 86 20.45 -2.94 -0.75
CA ASN A 86 19.67 -3.95 -0.06
C ASN A 86 20.33 -5.34 -0.20
N ASP A 87 20.15 -6.17 0.82
CA ASP A 87 20.63 -7.56 0.83
C ASP A 87 19.82 -8.44 -0.13
N ILE A 88 18.50 -8.19 -0.21
CA ILE A 88 17.54 -8.87 -1.07
C ILE A 88 16.94 -7.82 -2.00
N ARG A 89 17.07 -8.02 -3.31
CA ARG A 89 16.65 -7.00 -4.30
C ARG A 89 15.73 -7.58 -5.35
N ALA A 90 14.83 -6.71 -5.84
CA ALA A 90 14.11 -6.96 -7.09
C ALA A 90 14.71 -6.10 -8.21
N GLU A 91 15.02 -6.72 -9.33
CA GLU A 91 15.63 -6.11 -10.50
C GLU A 91 14.82 -6.48 -11.76
N GLY A 92 14.85 -5.63 -12.80
CA GLY A 92 14.25 -5.97 -14.09
C GLY A 92 12.73 -6.19 -14.04
N VAL A 93 12.03 -5.42 -13.21
CA VAL A 93 10.56 -5.52 -13.05
C VAL A 93 9.85 -5.30 -14.38
N ARG A 94 8.92 -6.19 -14.70
CA ARG A 94 8.04 -6.11 -15.87
C ARG A 94 6.62 -6.47 -15.51
N HIS A 95 5.69 -5.61 -15.95
CA HIS A 95 4.28 -5.92 -15.84
C HIS A 95 3.89 -7.03 -16.83
N ILE A 96 3.18 -8.05 -16.35
CA ILE A 96 2.62 -9.14 -17.14
C ILE A 96 1.11 -9.20 -16.92
N ASN A 97 0.41 -9.99 -17.75
CA ASN A 97 -1.03 -10.15 -17.58
C ASN A 97 -1.37 -10.71 -16.19
N GLY A 98 -1.99 -9.86 -15.35
CA GLY A 98 -2.44 -10.24 -14.02
C GLY A 98 -1.35 -10.29 -12.92
N GLY A 99 -0.15 -9.74 -13.16
CA GLY A 99 0.91 -9.75 -12.15
C GLY A 99 2.19 -9.04 -12.55
N GLU A 100 3.25 -9.33 -11.81
CA GLU A 100 4.60 -8.81 -12.05
C GLU A 100 5.61 -9.93 -12.21
N GLU A 101 6.59 -9.72 -13.09
CA GLU A 101 7.77 -10.56 -13.28
C GLU A 101 9.02 -9.76 -12.95
N PHE A 102 9.95 -10.33 -12.22
CA PHE A 102 11.19 -9.67 -11.81
C PHE A 102 12.28 -10.70 -11.53
N VAL A 103 13.51 -10.23 -11.38
CA VAL A 103 14.63 -11.04 -10.90
C VAL A 103 14.87 -10.71 -9.43
N LEU A 104 14.75 -11.70 -8.54
CA LEU A 104 15.13 -11.58 -7.14
C LEU A 104 16.64 -11.88 -7.02
N ALA A 105 17.41 -10.92 -6.52
CA ALA A 105 18.86 -11.07 -6.32
C ALA A 105 19.17 -11.19 -4.83
N TYR A 106 19.86 -12.27 -4.42
CA TYR A 106 20.27 -12.53 -3.05
C TYR A 106 21.52 -13.43 -3.00
N GLY A 107 22.49 -13.11 -2.12
CA GLY A 107 23.69 -13.92 -1.89
C GLY A 107 24.52 -14.17 -3.15
N GLY A 108 24.56 -13.24 -4.08
CA GLY A 108 25.24 -13.38 -5.39
C GLY A 108 24.52 -14.26 -6.40
N LYS A 109 23.33 -14.75 -6.08
CA LYS A 109 22.48 -15.55 -6.99
C LYS A 109 21.29 -14.73 -7.47
N GLN A 110 20.70 -15.16 -8.59
CA GLN A 110 19.52 -14.55 -9.19
C GLN A 110 18.43 -15.62 -9.36
N TYR A 111 17.21 -15.28 -8.98
CA TYR A 111 16.05 -16.14 -9.01
C TYR A 111 14.96 -15.46 -9.85
N PRO A 112 14.59 -15.98 -11.03
CA PRO A 112 13.44 -15.50 -11.78
C PRO A 112 12.17 -15.67 -10.94
N ALA A 113 11.46 -14.58 -10.69
CA ALA A 113 10.30 -14.55 -9.82
C ALA A 113 9.08 -13.97 -10.52
N LYS A 114 7.89 -14.46 -10.14
CA LYS A 114 6.59 -13.93 -10.57
C LYS A 114 5.64 -13.86 -9.38
N ILE A 115 4.80 -12.84 -9.37
CA ILE A 115 3.70 -12.70 -8.42
C ILE A 115 2.38 -12.47 -9.16
N PRO A 116 1.23 -13.01 -8.66
CA PRO A 116 -0.07 -12.88 -9.32
C PRO A 116 -0.81 -11.60 -8.94
N THR A 117 -0.06 -10.52 -8.65
CA THR A 117 -0.60 -9.23 -8.22
C THR A 117 0.18 -8.10 -8.86
N VAL A 118 -0.50 -6.99 -9.15
CA VAL A 118 0.07 -5.82 -9.84
C VAL A 118 0.51 -4.77 -8.83
N GLY A 119 1.72 -4.23 -9.02
CA GLY A 119 2.24 -3.09 -8.28
C GLY A 119 3.49 -3.37 -7.44
N GLU A 120 4.40 -2.41 -7.42
CA GLU A 120 5.70 -2.50 -6.74
C GLU A 120 5.60 -2.88 -5.26
N HIS A 121 4.55 -2.43 -4.57
CA HIS A 121 4.35 -2.78 -3.15
C HIS A 121 4.11 -4.27 -2.93
N HIS A 122 3.56 -5.01 -3.90
CA HIS A 122 3.44 -6.46 -3.83
C HIS A 122 4.79 -7.15 -4.05
N ILE A 123 5.65 -6.58 -4.90
CA ILE A 123 7.04 -7.06 -5.04
C ILE A 123 7.76 -6.88 -3.71
N LEU A 124 7.67 -5.70 -3.07
CA LEU A 124 8.27 -5.47 -1.75
C LEU A 124 7.75 -6.47 -0.69
N ASN A 125 6.46 -6.78 -0.70
CA ASN A 125 5.89 -7.79 0.19
C ASN A 125 6.45 -9.19 -0.10
N ALA A 126 6.65 -9.55 -1.37
CA ALA A 126 7.26 -10.83 -1.76
C ALA A 126 8.72 -10.91 -1.31
N LEU A 127 9.50 -9.81 -1.43
CA LEU A 127 10.87 -9.75 -0.91
C LEU A 127 10.92 -9.92 0.62
N ALA A 128 9.98 -9.30 1.34
CA ALA A 128 9.84 -9.49 2.79
C ALA A 128 9.53 -10.94 3.14
N ALA A 129 8.58 -11.56 2.43
CA ALA A 129 8.23 -12.98 2.62
C ALA A 129 9.42 -13.90 2.30
N PHE A 130 10.18 -13.59 1.25
CA PHE A 130 11.42 -14.31 0.91
C PHE A 130 12.43 -14.25 2.06
N ALA A 131 12.66 -13.05 2.63
CA ALA A 131 13.55 -12.86 3.75
C ALA A 131 13.14 -13.70 4.97
N VAL A 132 11.85 -13.70 5.31
CA VAL A 132 11.30 -14.52 6.40
C VAL A 132 11.51 -16.00 6.12
N GLY A 133 11.19 -16.48 4.92
CA GLY A 133 11.36 -17.89 4.55
C GLY A 133 12.80 -18.36 4.71
N LEU A 134 13.78 -17.55 4.31
CA LEU A 134 15.20 -17.84 4.49
C LEU A 134 15.59 -17.96 5.98
N GLU A 135 15.09 -17.05 6.83
CA GLU A 135 15.38 -17.09 8.28
C GLU A 135 14.82 -18.34 8.97
N PHE A 136 13.77 -18.94 8.41
CA PHE A 136 13.20 -20.21 8.87
C PHE A 136 13.72 -21.43 8.09
N GLY A 137 14.81 -21.29 7.35
CA GLY A 137 15.53 -22.40 6.69
C GLY A 137 14.87 -22.95 5.45
N MET A 138 13.97 -22.20 4.80
CA MET A 138 13.42 -22.61 3.51
C MET A 138 14.43 -22.38 2.39
N GLU A 139 14.44 -23.27 1.40
CA GLU A 139 15.25 -23.11 0.19
C GLU A 139 14.73 -21.96 -0.68
N ALA A 140 15.63 -21.12 -1.19
CA ALA A 140 15.29 -19.92 -1.96
C ALA A 140 14.39 -20.22 -3.17
N ASP A 141 14.68 -21.28 -3.93
CA ASP A 141 13.88 -21.70 -5.09
C ASP A 141 12.47 -22.13 -4.68
N ALA A 142 12.31 -22.76 -3.52
CA ALA A 142 11.01 -23.17 -3.01
C ALA A 142 10.15 -21.93 -2.62
N ILE A 143 10.77 -20.91 -1.98
CA ILE A 143 10.07 -19.68 -1.60
C ILE A 143 9.61 -18.95 -2.87
N VAL A 144 10.50 -18.76 -3.85
CA VAL A 144 10.16 -18.05 -5.09
C VAL A 144 9.05 -18.78 -5.87
N SER A 145 9.11 -20.12 -5.92
CA SER A 145 8.06 -20.94 -6.57
C SER A 145 6.70 -20.77 -5.91
N ALA A 146 6.66 -20.55 -4.58
CA ALA A 146 5.43 -20.37 -3.82
C ALA A 146 4.77 -18.99 -4.05
N PHE A 147 5.45 -17.98 -4.58
CA PHE A 147 4.86 -16.66 -4.79
C PHE A 147 3.59 -16.69 -5.66
N MET A 148 3.55 -17.57 -6.66
CA MET A 148 2.39 -17.71 -7.55
C MET A 148 1.15 -18.32 -6.87
N SER A 149 1.31 -18.93 -5.69
CA SER A 149 0.18 -19.45 -4.90
C SER A 149 -0.49 -18.42 -4.02
N TYR A 150 -0.02 -17.16 -4.05
CA TYR A 150 -0.60 -16.09 -3.25
C TYR A 150 -2.02 -15.77 -3.75
N GLU A 151 -2.98 -15.94 -2.87
CA GLU A 151 -4.35 -15.48 -3.06
C GLU A 151 -4.53 -14.16 -2.28
N GLY A 152 -4.88 -13.08 -2.98
CA GLY A 152 -5.07 -11.77 -2.36
C GLY A 152 -6.01 -11.82 -1.14
N SER A 153 -5.91 -10.86 -0.25
CA SER A 153 -6.70 -10.83 0.99
C SER A 153 -7.80 -9.76 0.98
N GLY A 154 -9.06 -10.18 1.02
CA GLY A 154 -10.23 -9.34 1.30
C GLY A 154 -10.41 -8.15 0.36
N MET A 155 -10.59 -6.93 0.94
CA MET A 155 -10.80 -5.67 0.22
C MET A 155 -9.49 -4.91 -0.06
N ARG A 156 -8.38 -5.63 -0.28
CA ARG A 156 -7.07 -5.04 -0.60
C ARG A 156 -6.73 -5.32 -2.05
N GLN A 157 -6.82 -4.29 -2.89
CA GLN A 157 -6.47 -4.30 -4.31
C GLN A 157 -7.08 -5.50 -5.09
N ARG A 158 -8.34 -5.86 -4.79
CA ARG A 158 -9.05 -6.88 -5.54
C ARG A 158 -9.48 -6.30 -6.88
N ILE A 159 -9.00 -6.91 -7.97
CA ILE A 159 -9.36 -6.51 -9.34
C ILE A 159 -10.39 -7.50 -9.86
N GLU A 160 -11.53 -7.01 -10.33
CA GLU A 160 -12.61 -7.83 -10.88
C GLU A 160 -13.28 -7.17 -12.09
N LYS A 161 -13.83 -8.00 -12.95
CA LYS A 161 -14.68 -7.55 -14.06
C LYS A 161 -16.14 -7.54 -13.63
N ARG A 162 -16.83 -6.42 -13.91
CA ARG A 162 -18.27 -6.26 -13.74
C ARG A 162 -18.87 -5.85 -15.09
N GLY A 163 -19.39 -6.82 -15.84
CA GLY A 163 -19.70 -6.60 -17.25
C GLY A 163 -18.47 -6.15 -18.02
N ASP A 164 -18.59 -5.00 -18.70
CA ASP A 164 -17.48 -4.42 -19.49
C ASP A 164 -16.55 -3.50 -18.66
N VAL A 165 -16.83 -3.30 -17.38
CA VAL A 165 -16.04 -2.41 -16.51
C VAL A 165 -15.06 -3.23 -15.69
N THR A 166 -13.84 -2.70 -15.50
CA THR A 166 -12.85 -3.28 -14.59
C THR A 166 -12.89 -2.47 -13.28
N VAL A 167 -13.06 -3.14 -12.14
CA VAL A 167 -13.15 -2.52 -10.83
C VAL A 167 -11.99 -2.94 -9.95
N ILE A 168 -11.34 -1.97 -9.30
CA ILE A 168 -10.33 -2.19 -8.27
C ILE A 168 -10.97 -1.84 -6.92
N LEU A 169 -11.11 -2.84 -6.04
CA LEU A 169 -11.57 -2.67 -4.65
C LEU A 169 -10.37 -2.63 -3.72
N ASP A 170 -10.07 -1.44 -3.20
CA ASP A 170 -9.01 -1.23 -2.20
C ASP A 170 -9.54 -0.39 -1.03
N CYS A 171 -10.62 -0.89 -0.42
CA CYS A 171 -11.47 -0.17 0.55
C CYS A 171 -11.13 -0.48 2.01
N TYR A 172 -10.05 -1.24 2.30
CA TYR A 172 -9.73 -1.60 3.67
C TYR A 172 -9.18 -0.42 4.48
N ASN A 173 -8.27 0.37 3.90
CA ASN A 173 -7.72 1.58 4.53
C ASN A 173 -7.05 2.48 3.48
N ALA A 174 -6.77 3.73 3.85
CA ALA A 174 -6.10 4.69 2.99
C ALA A 174 -5.03 5.49 3.73
N SER A 175 -3.95 5.76 3.03
CA SER A 175 -2.85 6.65 3.42
C SER A 175 -2.24 7.24 2.14
N PRO A 176 -1.47 8.33 2.21
CA PRO A 176 -0.86 8.93 1.01
C PRO A 176 -0.08 7.92 0.16
N THR A 177 0.74 7.08 0.80
CA THR A 177 1.52 6.04 0.12
C THR A 177 0.62 5.00 -0.55
N SER A 178 -0.41 4.51 0.14
CA SER A 178 -1.32 3.51 -0.42
C SER A 178 -2.24 4.08 -1.50
N MET A 179 -2.61 5.36 -1.43
CA MET A 179 -3.31 6.07 -2.51
C MET A 179 -2.45 6.12 -3.78
N LYS A 180 -1.17 6.49 -3.65
CA LYS A 180 -0.21 6.46 -4.75
C LYS A 180 -0.12 5.08 -5.38
N SER A 181 0.06 4.04 -4.57
CA SER A 181 0.15 2.66 -5.06
C SER A 181 -1.10 2.23 -5.83
N ALA A 182 -2.29 2.52 -5.30
CA ALA A 182 -3.55 2.15 -5.95
C ALA A 182 -3.79 2.91 -7.26
N LEU A 183 -3.50 4.22 -7.29
CA LEU A 183 -3.57 5.02 -8.52
C LEU A 183 -2.55 4.55 -9.58
N SER A 184 -1.34 4.15 -9.16
CA SER A 184 -0.36 3.56 -10.06
C SER A 184 -0.89 2.27 -10.70
N VAL A 185 -1.55 1.40 -9.92
CA VAL A 185 -2.19 0.19 -10.46
C VAL A 185 -3.32 0.54 -11.41
N LEU A 186 -4.20 1.50 -11.06
CA LEU A 186 -5.25 1.97 -11.96
C LEU A 186 -4.69 2.43 -13.30
N SER A 187 -3.56 3.16 -13.29
CA SER A 187 -2.93 3.69 -14.50
C SER A 187 -2.43 2.62 -15.47
N THR A 188 -2.17 1.39 -14.99
CA THR A 188 -1.73 0.26 -15.85
C THR A 188 -2.88 -0.41 -16.60
N LEU A 189 -4.13 -0.16 -16.20
CA LEU A 189 -5.30 -0.77 -16.83
C LEU A 189 -5.66 -0.06 -18.14
N GLY A 190 -6.31 -0.78 -19.03
CA GLY A 190 -6.87 -0.21 -20.26
C GLY A 190 -8.14 0.60 -20.01
N GLY A 191 -8.56 1.40 -20.99
CA GLY A 191 -9.78 2.22 -20.92
C GLY A 191 -9.61 3.54 -20.19
N ARG A 192 -10.74 4.26 -19.99
CA ARG A 192 -10.80 5.49 -19.19
C ARG A 192 -10.70 5.12 -17.71
N LYS A 193 -9.93 5.88 -16.96
CA LYS A 193 -9.58 5.61 -15.55
C LYS A 193 -10.33 6.56 -14.63
N LEU A 194 -11.20 6.01 -13.80
CA LEU A 194 -11.99 6.75 -12.81
C LEU A 194 -11.43 6.45 -11.41
N ALA A 195 -11.02 7.48 -10.68
CA ALA A 195 -10.55 7.36 -9.30
C ALA A 195 -11.67 7.80 -8.34
N VAL A 196 -12.27 6.87 -7.61
CA VAL A 196 -13.30 7.12 -6.59
C VAL A 196 -12.62 7.02 -5.22
N LEU A 197 -12.30 8.19 -4.64
CA LEU A 197 -11.46 8.29 -3.46
C LEU A 197 -12.23 8.88 -2.29
N GLY A 198 -12.13 8.24 -1.12
CA GLY A 198 -12.65 8.74 0.15
C GLY A 198 -11.53 9.25 1.06
N ASP A 199 -11.90 10.00 2.09
CA ASP A 199 -10.96 10.60 3.03
C ASP A 199 -9.94 9.61 3.57
N MET A 200 -8.72 10.11 3.79
CA MET A 200 -7.68 9.46 4.59
C MET A 200 -7.83 9.94 6.03
N LEU A 201 -8.29 9.06 6.92
CA LEU A 201 -8.51 9.36 8.34
C LEU A 201 -7.20 9.23 9.16
N GLU A 202 -7.23 9.71 10.40
CA GLU A 202 -6.11 9.66 11.37
C GLU A 202 -4.86 10.43 10.94
N LEU A 203 -5.04 11.50 10.13
CA LEU A 203 -3.95 12.35 9.68
C LEU A 203 -3.79 13.64 10.54
N GLY A 204 -4.77 13.97 11.40
CA GLY A 204 -4.72 15.13 12.27
C GLY A 204 -4.44 16.43 11.53
N GLU A 205 -3.51 17.24 12.03
CA GLU A 205 -3.13 18.53 11.43
C GLU A 205 -2.54 18.43 10.01
N TRP A 206 -2.03 17.26 9.62
CA TRP A 206 -1.48 17.00 8.30
C TRP A 206 -2.55 16.68 7.23
N SER A 207 -3.82 16.51 7.65
CA SER A 207 -4.88 16.04 6.76
C SER A 207 -4.98 16.88 5.49
N ARG A 208 -5.13 18.19 5.63
CA ARG A 208 -5.30 19.09 4.49
C ARG A 208 -4.12 19.04 3.50
N GLU A 209 -2.89 19.06 4.01
CA GLU A 209 -1.69 19.05 3.18
C GLU A 209 -1.56 17.72 2.42
N LEU A 210 -1.77 16.60 3.12
CA LEU A 210 -1.64 15.27 2.54
C LEU A 210 -2.74 14.95 1.53
N HIS A 211 -3.97 15.43 1.74
CA HIS A 211 -5.04 15.30 0.75
C HIS A 211 -4.73 16.17 -0.49
N ALA A 212 -4.35 17.43 -0.30
CA ALA A 212 -3.96 18.31 -1.40
C ALA A 212 -2.78 17.76 -2.21
N GLY A 213 -1.80 17.14 -1.54
CA GLY A 213 -0.61 16.54 -2.16
C GLY A 213 -0.93 15.40 -3.13
N LEU A 214 -2.08 14.73 -3.00
CA LEU A 214 -2.51 13.71 -3.96
C LEU A 214 -2.71 14.28 -5.39
N ALA A 215 -2.87 15.60 -5.54
CA ALA A 215 -2.98 16.24 -6.85
C ALA A 215 -1.72 16.08 -7.72
N GLU A 216 -0.58 15.74 -7.15
CA GLU A 216 0.63 15.37 -7.91
C GLU A 216 0.44 14.08 -8.71
N LEU A 217 -0.51 13.23 -8.29
CA LEU A 217 -0.86 11.97 -8.93
C LEU A 217 -1.99 12.11 -9.96
N SER A 218 -2.42 13.32 -10.27
CA SER A 218 -3.56 13.59 -11.16
C SER A 218 -3.42 12.99 -12.56
N GLY A 219 -2.20 12.79 -13.06
CA GLY A 219 -1.95 12.14 -14.35
C GLY A 219 -2.18 10.62 -14.37
N LEU A 220 -2.52 10.00 -13.24
CA LEU A 220 -2.76 8.55 -13.13
C LEU A 220 -4.23 8.15 -13.32
N ALA A 221 -5.14 9.13 -13.39
CA ALA A 221 -6.56 8.92 -13.68
C ALA A 221 -7.09 10.03 -14.60
N ASP A 222 -8.13 9.71 -15.37
CA ASP A 222 -8.76 10.65 -16.29
C ASP A 222 -9.81 11.53 -15.60
N GLU A 223 -10.42 11.02 -14.51
CA GLU A 223 -11.48 11.71 -13.78
C GLU A 223 -11.50 11.24 -12.32
N PHE A 224 -11.81 12.17 -11.41
CA PHE A 224 -11.84 11.93 -9.97
C PHE A 224 -13.24 12.13 -9.39
N TYR A 225 -13.67 11.19 -8.55
CA TYR A 225 -14.87 11.24 -7.72
C TYR A 225 -14.44 11.20 -6.26
N LEU A 226 -14.68 12.29 -5.54
CA LEU A 226 -14.14 12.50 -4.21
C LEU A 226 -15.25 12.51 -3.17
N TYR A 227 -15.12 11.66 -2.15
CA TYR A 227 -16.08 11.51 -1.06
C TYR A 227 -15.48 11.93 0.29
N GLY A 228 -16.15 12.85 0.96
CA GLY A 228 -15.80 13.30 2.31
C GLY A 228 -15.27 14.73 2.36
N SER A 229 -15.29 15.33 3.55
CA SER A 229 -14.95 16.73 3.77
C SER A 229 -13.48 17.05 3.53
N GLU A 230 -12.57 16.13 3.91
CA GLU A 230 -11.12 16.30 3.77
C GLU A 230 -10.67 16.26 2.30
N MET A 231 -11.39 15.53 1.45
CA MET A 231 -11.15 15.48 0.01
C MET A 231 -11.40 16.82 -0.71
N ALA A 232 -12.03 17.79 -0.04
CA ALA A 232 -12.17 19.15 -0.58
C ALA A 232 -10.80 19.78 -0.90
N ALA A 233 -9.76 19.47 -0.12
CA ALA A 233 -8.41 19.96 -0.36
C ALA A 233 -7.83 19.43 -1.68
N LEU A 234 -8.04 18.15 -1.99
CA LEU A 234 -7.66 17.55 -3.27
C LEU A 234 -8.48 18.14 -4.43
N ARG A 235 -9.82 18.28 -4.26
CA ARG A 235 -10.69 18.91 -5.27
C ARG A 235 -10.15 20.27 -5.70
N ASP A 236 -9.80 21.12 -4.74
CA ASP A 236 -9.35 22.48 -5.01
C ASP A 236 -8.06 22.49 -5.87
N GLU A 237 -7.13 21.59 -5.60
CA GLU A 237 -5.90 21.46 -6.40
C GLU A 237 -6.16 20.85 -7.78
N LEU A 238 -7.05 19.86 -7.91
CA LEU A 238 -7.42 19.29 -9.20
C LEU A 238 -8.13 20.32 -10.10
N VAL A 239 -9.02 21.14 -9.54
CA VAL A 239 -9.67 22.24 -10.25
C VAL A 239 -8.64 23.24 -10.78
N LYS A 240 -7.64 23.64 -9.99
CA LYS A 240 -6.55 24.52 -10.43
C LYS A 240 -5.75 23.92 -11.59
N LYS A 241 -5.60 22.60 -11.62
CA LYS A 241 -4.91 21.87 -12.69
C LYS A 241 -5.80 21.58 -13.91
N GLY A 242 -7.09 21.93 -13.87
CA GLY A 242 -8.04 21.66 -14.95
C GLY A 242 -8.38 20.16 -15.10
N VAL A 243 -8.20 19.37 -14.05
CA VAL A 243 -8.51 17.93 -14.04
C VAL A 243 -9.98 17.71 -13.74
N PRO A 244 -10.71 16.86 -14.48
CA PRO A 244 -12.11 16.56 -14.21
C PRO A 244 -12.29 15.98 -12.80
N VAL A 245 -13.10 16.64 -11.98
CA VAL A 245 -13.34 16.23 -10.60
C VAL A 245 -14.77 16.50 -10.17
N THR A 246 -15.38 15.52 -9.53
CA THR A 246 -16.68 15.63 -8.84
C THR A 246 -16.44 15.38 -7.35
N HIS A 247 -16.96 16.24 -6.49
CA HIS A 247 -16.83 16.11 -5.03
C HIS A 247 -18.19 16.21 -4.36
N SER A 248 -18.44 15.34 -3.40
CA SER A 248 -19.62 15.43 -2.50
C SER A 248 -19.31 14.83 -1.14
N GLU A 249 -19.88 15.43 -0.10
CA GLU A 249 -19.93 14.87 1.25
C GLU A 249 -21.13 13.93 1.44
N ASN A 250 -21.99 13.83 0.44
CA ASN A 250 -23.12 12.89 0.40
C ASN A 250 -22.77 11.71 -0.51
N LYS A 251 -22.74 10.50 0.08
CA LYS A 251 -22.34 9.26 -0.59
C LYS A 251 -23.33 8.86 -1.70
N GLU A 252 -24.63 9.03 -1.45
CA GLU A 252 -25.70 8.71 -2.40
C GLU A 252 -25.63 9.62 -3.61
N GLU A 253 -25.40 10.91 -3.40
CA GLU A 253 -25.24 11.89 -4.47
C GLU A 253 -24.03 11.57 -5.34
N LEU A 254 -22.86 11.35 -4.72
CA LEU A 254 -21.64 11.00 -5.45
C LEU A 254 -21.84 9.71 -6.25
N THR A 255 -22.47 8.71 -5.64
CA THR A 255 -22.78 7.44 -6.32
C THR A 255 -23.68 7.65 -7.54
N ALA A 256 -24.73 8.45 -7.41
CA ALA A 256 -25.65 8.74 -8.52
C ALA A 256 -24.94 9.47 -9.67
N LEU A 257 -24.03 10.41 -9.36
CA LEU A 257 -23.21 11.11 -10.37
C LEU A 257 -22.23 10.17 -11.06
N LEU A 258 -21.55 9.31 -10.30
CA LEU A 258 -20.65 8.28 -10.83
C LEU A 258 -21.40 7.33 -11.80
N LEU A 259 -22.52 6.76 -11.37
CA LEU A 259 -23.29 5.80 -12.16
C LEU A 259 -23.80 6.36 -13.49
N LYS A 260 -24.11 7.66 -13.56
CA LYS A 260 -24.50 8.35 -14.81
C LYS A 260 -23.34 8.50 -15.80
N ASN A 261 -22.09 8.47 -15.31
CA ASN A 261 -20.91 8.75 -16.11
C ASN A 261 -20.10 7.50 -16.48
N ILE A 262 -20.29 6.37 -15.82
CA ILE A 262 -19.61 5.11 -16.14
C ILE A 262 -19.96 4.66 -17.56
N LYS A 263 -18.96 4.22 -18.33
CA LYS A 263 -19.10 3.70 -19.70
C LYS A 263 -18.46 2.32 -19.82
N SER A 264 -18.89 1.60 -20.84
CA SER A 264 -18.24 0.33 -21.22
C SER A 264 -16.74 0.55 -21.45
N GLY A 265 -15.93 -0.34 -20.90
CA GLY A 265 -14.48 -0.29 -20.99
C GLY A 265 -13.79 0.55 -19.90
N ASP A 266 -14.52 1.22 -19.01
CA ASP A 266 -13.90 2.00 -17.92
C ASP A 266 -13.16 1.09 -16.93
N ALA A 267 -12.10 1.64 -16.32
CA ALA A 267 -11.43 1.10 -15.16
C ALA A 267 -11.67 2.02 -13.95
N ILE A 268 -12.17 1.46 -12.84
CA ILE A 268 -12.61 2.24 -11.68
C ILE A 268 -11.87 1.77 -10.43
N LEU A 269 -11.21 2.69 -9.73
CA LEU A 269 -10.62 2.45 -8.41
C LEU A 269 -11.55 2.97 -7.32
N PHE A 270 -11.84 2.13 -6.32
CA PHE A 270 -12.49 2.53 -5.07
C PHE A 270 -11.51 2.42 -3.92
N LYS A 271 -11.20 3.55 -3.26
CA LYS A 271 -10.27 3.59 -2.14
C LYS A 271 -10.60 4.71 -1.13
N GLY A 272 -10.49 4.37 0.14
CA GLY A 272 -10.68 5.30 1.27
C GLY A 272 -10.33 4.61 2.58
N SER A 273 -10.24 5.38 3.65
CA SER A 273 -10.10 4.83 5.00
C SER A 273 -11.29 3.95 5.37
N ARG A 274 -11.10 3.01 6.27
CA ARG A 274 -12.14 2.02 6.65
C ARG A 274 -13.47 2.68 7.03
N GLY A 275 -13.40 3.81 7.75
CA GLY A 275 -14.58 4.58 8.16
C GLY A 275 -15.39 5.17 7.00
N MET A 276 -14.79 5.34 5.82
CA MET A 276 -15.47 5.87 4.64
C MET A 276 -16.36 4.83 3.95
N LYS A 277 -16.16 3.53 4.20
CA LYS A 277 -16.95 2.42 3.63
C LYS A 277 -17.15 2.54 2.12
N MET A 278 -16.05 2.69 1.40
CA MET A 278 -16.06 2.91 -0.06
C MET A 278 -16.63 1.72 -0.84
N GLU A 279 -16.65 0.53 -0.24
CA GLU A 279 -17.29 -0.65 -0.79
C GLU A 279 -18.79 -0.45 -1.05
N GLU A 280 -19.50 0.38 -0.26
CA GLU A 280 -20.93 0.67 -0.45
C GLU A 280 -21.20 1.41 -1.78
N ILE A 281 -20.24 2.24 -2.24
CA ILE A 281 -20.32 2.87 -3.57
C ILE A 281 -20.02 1.83 -4.65
N ALA A 282 -18.97 1.02 -4.40
CA ALA A 282 -18.53 0.02 -5.36
C ALA A 282 -19.59 -1.06 -5.63
N GLU A 283 -20.33 -1.50 -4.62
CA GLU A 283 -21.41 -2.50 -4.76
C GLU A 283 -22.48 -2.04 -5.75
N LYS A 284 -22.83 -0.75 -5.72
CA LYS A 284 -23.85 -0.19 -6.62
C LYS A 284 -23.40 -0.09 -8.09
N THR A 285 -22.09 -0.26 -8.38
CA THR A 285 -21.58 -0.22 -9.76
C THR A 285 -21.72 -1.56 -10.51
N GLY A 286 -22.23 -2.61 -9.86
CA GLY A 286 -22.35 -3.96 -10.41
C GLY A 286 -23.78 -4.45 -10.61
N ASP A 287 -24.78 -3.79 -10.02
CA ASP A 287 -26.17 -4.19 -10.14
C ASP A 287 -26.81 -3.58 -11.40
N ASP A 288 -27.29 -4.43 -12.30
CA ASP A 288 -28.11 -4.10 -13.49
C ASP A 288 -27.42 -3.30 -14.63
N ARG A 289 -26.39 -3.90 -15.27
CA ARG A 289 -26.04 -3.47 -16.64
C ARG A 289 -25.87 -4.66 -17.59
#